data_12b32bfe570ee9803140ee6c441e751f
#
_entry.id   12b32bfe570ee9803140ee6c441e751f
#
_cell.length_a   1.000
_cell.length_b   1.000
_cell.length_c   1.000
_cell.angle_alpha   90.00
_cell.angle_beta   90.00
_cell.angle_gamma   90.00
#
_symmetry.space_group_name_H-M   'P 1'
#
loop_
_entity.id
_entity.type
_entity.pdbx_description
1 polymer ?
#
loop_
_entity_poly.entity_id
_entity_poly.type
_entity_poly.pdbx_seq_one_letter_code
_entity_poly.pdbx_strand_id
1 'polypeptide(L)'
;WHAMEHNNSYGYLTDCQEVPITFPPQHQERQPGFEYVMEPKPVSECGKACRKLEGRTALITGGDSGIGRAVAYDFVKQGADVAIAYYDEDRDAEETAKRVQQLGGRCLLLRGDLKDTAFATYCVDKTLACFGKLDILVNNHAMQFIRRSILDISNEQLAFIFQNNVFSFFYLIKAALPHMKRGSCIINTTSVTAYQGNKDLIDYSATKGAIVALTRSLALSLVEKGIRVNAVAPGPIWTPARSP
;
A
#
# COMPACT_ATOMS: atom_id res chain seq x y z
N TRP A 1 -7.23 -30.91 37.00
CA TRP A 1 -7.04 -29.49 36.83
C TRP A 1 -8.32 -28.96 36.20
N HIS A 2 -9.12 -28.25 36.99
CA HIS A 2 -10.32 -27.57 36.51
C HIS A 2 -9.88 -26.41 35.61
N ALA A 3 -10.47 -26.33 34.41
CA ALA A 3 -10.38 -25.17 33.57
C ALA A 3 -10.95 -23.97 34.36
N MET A 4 -10.09 -23.01 34.71
CA MET A 4 -10.52 -21.72 35.18
C MET A 4 -11.20 -21.03 34.01
N GLU A 5 -12.46 -20.66 34.15
CA GLU A 5 -13.15 -19.72 33.29
C GLU A 5 -12.34 -18.41 33.33
N HIS A 6 -11.61 -18.12 32.24
CA HIS A 6 -10.87 -16.91 32.12
C HIS A 6 -11.84 -15.74 31.96
N ASN A 7 -11.83 -14.88 32.95
CA ASN A 7 -12.47 -13.58 32.89
C ASN A 7 -11.87 -12.80 31.74
N ASN A 8 -12.68 -12.49 30.72
CA ASN A 8 -12.28 -11.89 29.42
C ASN A 8 -11.53 -10.55 29.51
N SER A 9 -11.29 -10.02 30.71
CA SER A 9 -10.56 -8.76 30.92
C SER A 9 -9.04 -8.88 30.80
N TYR A 10 -8.48 -10.11 30.87
CA TYR A 10 -7.01 -10.35 30.84
C TYR A 10 -6.61 -11.63 30.09
N GLY A 11 -7.53 -12.24 29.36
CA GLY A 11 -7.26 -13.45 28.60
C GLY A 11 -6.86 -13.17 27.16
N TYR A 12 -5.82 -13.84 26.68
CA TYR A 12 -5.53 -13.94 25.27
C TYR A 12 -6.18 -15.22 24.76
N LEU A 13 -7.14 -15.10 23.82
CA LEU A 13 -7.54 -16.23 22.99
C LEU A 13 -6.42 -16.46 21.98
N THR A 14 -5.63 -17.51 22.20
CA THR A 14 -4.68 -17.99 21.23
C THR A 14 -5.37 -19.09 20.45
N ASP A 15 -5.93 -18.76 19.30
CA ASP A 15 -6.20 -19.79 18.30
C ASP A 15 -4.86 -20.29 17.78
N CYS A 16 -4.51 -21.53 18.15
CA CYS A 16 -3.36 -22.21 17.59
C CYS A 16 -3.65 -22.55 16.12
N GLN A 17 -3.46 -21.60 15.22
CA GLN A 17 -3.42 -21.86 13.80
C GLN A 17 -2.01 -22.31 13.44
N GLU A 18 -1.92 -23.35 12.60
CA GLU A 18 -0.64 -23.67 11.95
C GLU A 18 -0.26 -22.50 11.05
N VAL A 19 0.80 -21.80 11.39
CA VAL A 19 1.34 -20.69 10.61
C VAL A 19 2.66 -21.11 10.00
N PRO A 20 2.94 -20.78 8.72
CA PRO A 20 4.23 -21.01 8.13
C PRO A 20 5.33 -20.31 8.93
N ILE A 21 6.40 -21.02 9.26
CA ILE A 21 7.54 -20.45 9.99
C ILE A 21 8.55 -19.77 9.08
N THR A 22 8.41 -19.94 7.76
CA THR A 22 9.25 -19.33 6.72
C THR A 22 8.46 -19.16 5.44
N PHE A 23 8.94 -18.28 4.56
CA PHE A 23 8.37 -18.14 3.23
C PHE A 23 8.86 -19.28 2.31
N PRO A 24 8.00 -19.80 1.43
CA PRO A 24 8.43 -20.77 0.42
C PRO A 24 9.43 -20.12 -0.55
N PRO A 25 10.37 -20.90 -1.10
CA PRO A 25 11.32 -20.40 -2.08
C PRO A 25 10.63 -20.20 -3.43
N GLN A 26 10.23 -18.97 -3.72
CA GLN A 26 9.68 -18.54 -5.01
C GLN A 26 10.38 -17.31 -5.51
N HIS A 27 10.61 -17.25 -6.82
CA HIS A 27 11.23 -16.11 -7.48
C HIS A 27 10.42 -15.70 -8.72
N GLN A 28 10.36 -14.39 -8.97
CA GLN A 28 9.85 -13.82 -10.22
C GLN A 28 10.92 -12.86 -10.79
N GLU A 29 11.25 -13.04 -12.06
CA GLU A 29 12.33 -12.28 -12.73
C GLU A 29 11.96 -10.81 -13.01
N ARG A 30 10.73 -10.42 -12.68
CA ARG A 30 10.22 -9.05 -12.92
C ARG A 30 9.82 -8.33 -11.63
N GLN A 31 9.81 -6.98 -11.70
CA GLN A 31 9.21 -6.09 -10.72
C GLN A 31 8.29 -5.08 -11.43
N PRO A 32 7.07 -4.84 -10.94
CA PRO A 32 6.38 -5.56 -9.86
C PRO A 32 6.12 -7.02 -10.22
N GLY A 33 6.07 -7.90 -9.21
CA GLY A 33 5.72 -9.30 -9.40
C GLY A 33 4.22 -9.51 -9.52
N PHE A 34 3.81 -10.66 -10.07
CA PHE A 34 2.41 -11.05 -10.16
C PHE A 34 1.97 -11.87 -8.94
N GLU A 35 0.85 -11.48 -8.31
CA GLU A 35 0.31 -12.23 -7.17
C GLU A 35 -0.35 -13.54 -7.59
N TYR A 36 -0.97 -13.58 -8.76
CA TYR A 36 -1.69 -14.76 -9.22
C TYR A 36 -0.82 -16.02 -9.44
N VAL A 37 0.51 -15.86 -9.52
CA VAL A 37 1.46 -16.98 -9.62
C VAL A 37 2.04 -17.45 -8.29
N MET A 38 1.74 -16.74 -7.19
CA MET A 38 2.30 -17.09 -5.87
C MET A 38 1.63 -18.32 -5.27
N GLU A 39 2.42 -19.19 -4.63
CA GLU A 39 1.98 -20.34 -3.85
C GLU A 39 2.73 -20.42 -2.52
N PRO A 40 2.03 -20.43 -1.37
CA PRO A 40 0.59 -20.21 -1.22
C PRO A 40 0.17 -18.79 -1.60
N LYS A 41 -1.12 -18.62 -1.89
CA LYS A 41 -1.67 -17.28 -2.13
C LYS A 41 -1.52 -16.40 -0.89
N PRO A 42 -1.22 -15.10 -1.04
CA PRO A 42 -1.28 -14.15 0.06
C PRO A 42 -2.68 -14.08 0.68
N VAL A 43 -2.75 -13.93 2.00
CA VAL A 43 -4.01 -13.69 2.71
C VAL A 43 -4.33 -12.20 2.63
N SER A 44 -5.34 -11.85 1.84
CA SER A 44 -5.70 -10.45 1.55
C SER A 44 -6.95 -9.97 2.30
N GLU A 45 -7.63 -10.84 3.02
CA GLU A 45 -8.85 -10.51 3.73
C GLU A 45 -8.86 -10.96 5.19
N CYS A 46 -9.16 -10.04 6.08
CA CYS A 46 -9.43 -10.30 7.49
C CYS A 46 -10.40 -9.25 8.05
N GLY A 47 -10.86 -9.48 9.28
CA GLY A 47 -11.63 -8.50 10.02
C GLY A 47 -13.14 -8.47 9.70
N LYS A 48 -13.88 -7.80 10.60
CA LYS A 48 -15.33 -7.59 10.49
C LYS A 48 -15.64 -6.19 9.96
N ALA A 49 -16.71 -6.06 9.19
CA ALA A 49 -17.23 -4.78 8.73
C ALA A 49 -17.76 -3.94 9.91
N CYS A 50 -17.28 -2.69 10.03
CA CYS A 50 -17.71 -1.73 11.05
C CYS A 50 -18.18 -0.40 10.46
N ARG A 51 -18.20 -0.26 9.12
CA ARG A 51 -18.63 0.92 8.34
C ARG A 51 -17.92 2.24 8.74
N LYS A 52 -16.69 2.17 9.22
CA LYS A 52 -15.90 3.36 9.64
C LYS A 52 -15.58 4.33 8.50
N LEU A 53 -15.59 3.84 7.27
CA LEU A 53 -15.29 4.60 6.06
C LEU A 53 -16.53 4.80 5.18
N GLU A 54 -17.72 4.69 5.76
CA GLU A 54 -18.98 4.87 5.02
C GLU A 54 -18.97 6.16 4.21
N GLY A 55 -19.23 6.00 2.91
CA GLY A 55 -19.27 7.12 1.98
C GLY A 55 -17.93 7.83 1.76
N ARG A 56 -16.78 7.27 2.14
CA ARG A 56 -15.45 7.79 1.82
C ARG A 56 -14.98 7.25 0.47
N THR A 57 -14.06 7.99 -0.17
CA THR A 57 -13.39 7.58 -1.40
C THR A 57 -11.89 7.53 -1.17
N ALA A 58 -11.27 6.40 -1.52
CA ALA A 58 -9.83 6.22 -1.43
C ALA A 58 -9.19 6.01 -2.82
N LEU A 59 -8.04 6.64 -3.04
CA LEU A 59 -7.12 6.32 -4.13
C LEU A 59 -5.95 5.52 -3.53
N ILE A 60 -5.75 4.30 -4.02
CA ILE A 60 -4.75 3.36 -3.51
C ILE A 60 -3.79 3.01 -4.65
N THR A 61 -2.50 3.27 -4.47
CA THR A 61 -1.47 2.90 -5.45
C THR A 61 -0.88 1.52 -5.15
N GLY A 62 -0.66 0.71 -6.19
CA GLY A 62 -0.33 -0.71 -6.01
C GLY A 62 -1.44 -1.47 -5.30
N GLY A 63 -2.71 -1.13 -5.59
CA GLY A 63 -3.88 -1.76 -4.99
C GLY A 63 -4.32 -3.04 -5.68
N ASP A 64 -3.65 -3.42 -6.75
CA ASP A 64 -3.85 -4.63 -7.53
C ASP A 64 -3.49 -5.90 -6.77
N SER A 65 -2.50 -5.83 -5.89
CA SER A 65 -1.92 -6.99 -5.21
C SER A 65 -1.39 -6.68 -3.81
N GLY A 66 -0.99 -7.72 -3.08
CA GLY A 66 -0.30 -7.64 -1.82
C GLY A 66 -0.99 -6.76 -0.76
N ILE A 67 -0.21 -5.87 -0.15
CA ILE A 67 -0.70 -4.96 0.91
C ILE A 67 -1.78 -4.03 0.37
N GLY A 68 -1.60 -3.47 -0.84
CA GLY A 68 -2.58 -2.55 -1.44
C GLY A 68 -3.93 -3.21 -1.70
N ARG A 69 -3.95 -4.46 -2.18
CA ARG A 69 -5.16 -5.27 -2.33
C ARG A 69 -5.87 -5.48 -1.00
N ALA A 70 -5.12 -5.87 0.05
CA ALA A 70 -5.69 -6.06 1.38
C ALA A 70 -6.31 -4.77 1.94
N VAL A 71 -5.64 -3.62 1.75
CA VAL A 71 -6.17 -2.30 2.10
C VAL A 71 -7.45 -2.00 1.33
N ALA A 72 -7.49 -2.27 0.02
CA ALA A 72 -8.69 -2.05 -0.80
C ALA A 72 -9.88 -2.86 -0.27
N TYR A 73 -9.68 -4.15 0.02
CA TYR A 73 -10.74 -5.01 0.57
C TYR A 73 -11.22 -4.55 1.94
N ASP A 74 -10.30 -4.20 2.84
CA ASP A 74 -10.70 -3.74 4.18
C ASP A 74 -11.44 -2.40 4.11
N PHE A 75 -10.97 -1.45 3.30
CA PHE A 75 -11.63 -0.16 3.12
C PHE A 75 -13.06 -0.32 2.57
N VAL A 76 -13.25 -1.22 1.62
CA VAL A 76 -14.59 -1.51 1.07
C VAL A 76 -15.48 -2.18 2.11
N LYS A 77 -14.98 -3.12 2.91
CA LYS A 77 -15.72 -3.69 4.06
C LYS A 77 -16.12 -2.62 5.08
N GLN A 78 -15.34 -1.54 5.18
CA GLN A 78 -15.66 -0.39 6.02
C GLN A 78 -16.56 0.66 5.35
N GLY A 79 -17.00 0.44 4.10
CA GLY A 79 -17.97 1.27 3.39
C GLY A 79 -17.37 2.31 2.44
N ALA A 80 -16.08 2.21 2.11
CA ALA A 80 -15.45 3.11 1.13
C ALA A 80 -15.61 2.63 -0.31
N ASP A 81 -15.59 3.58 -1.25
CA ASP A 81 -15.30 3.33 -2.66
C ASP A 81 -13.79 3.47 -2.92
N VAL A 82 -13.25 2.72 -3.88
CA VAL A 82 -11.83 2.70 -4.13
C VAL A 82 -11.47 2.92 -5.60
N ALA A 83 -10.46 3.75 -5.84
CA ALA A 83 -9.70 3.79 -7.08
C ALA A 83 -8.36 3.09 -6.86
N ILE A 84 -7.95 2.25 -7.79
CA ILE A 84 -6.72 1.46 -7.71
C ILE A 84 -5.82 1.85 -8.87
N ALA A 85 -4.67 2.48 -8.58
CA ALA A 85 -3.63 2.73 -9.56
C ALA A 85 -2.61 1.59 -9.53
N TYR A 86 -2.29 1.03 -10.70
CA TYR A 86 -1.36 -0.09 -10.89
C TYR A 86 -0.57 0.08 -12.18
N TYR A 87 0.52 -0.65 -12.34
CA TYR A 87 1.41 -0.47 -13.49
C TYR A 87 0.92 -1.25 -14.71
N ASP A 88 1.05 -2.58 -14.73
CA ASP A 88 0.66 -3.44 -15.86
C ASP A 88 0.17 -4.85 -15.43
N GLU A 89 -0.15 -5.03 -14.15
CA GLU A 89 -0.63 -6.28 -13.55
C GLU A 89 -2.15 -6.44 -13.75
N ASP A 90 -2.63 -6.39 -15.00
CA ASP A 90 -4.06 -6.31 -15.35
C ASP A 90 -4.88 -7.42 -14.69
N ARG A 91 -4.39 -8.67 -14.72
CA ARG A 91 -5.11 -9.81 -14.14
C ARG A 91 -5.30 -9.68 -12.63
N ASP A 92 -4.27 -9.24 -11.91
CA ASP A 92 -4.34 -9.03 -10.47
C ASP A 92 -5.28 -7.86 -10.13
N ALA A 93 -5.24 -6.80 -10.93
CA ALA A 93 -6.13 -5.65 -10.77
C ALA A 93 -7.60 -5.99 -11.03
N GLU A 94 -7.90 -6.77 -12.08
CA GLU A 94 -9.23 -7.24 -12.40
C GLU A 94 -9.79 -8.17 -11.30
N GLU A 95 -8.96 -9.06 -10.76
CA GLU A 95 -9.33 -9.93 -9.63
C GLU A 95 -9.69 -9.08 -8.40
N THR A 96 -8.86 -8.07 -8.09
CA THR A 96 -9.12 -7.14 -6.99
C THR A 96 -10.41 -6.37 -7.21
N ALA A 97 -10.65 -5.82 -8.41
CA ALA A 97 -11.87 -5.08 -8.72
C ALA A 97 -13.12 -5.96 -8.61
N LYS A 98 -13.06 -7.18 -9.13
CA LYS A 98 -14.16 -8.15 -9.01
C LYS A 98 -14.50 -8.45 -7.54
N ARG A 99 -13.47 -8.64 -6.70
CA ARG A 99 -13.69 -8.89 -5.27
C ARG A 99 -14.26 -7.68 -4.55
N VAL A 100 -13.79 -6.47 -4.86
CA VAL A 100 -14.35 -5.20 -4.34
C VAL A 100 -15.86 -5.10 -4.65
N GLN A 101 -16.27 -5.42 -5.88
CA GLN A 101 -17.69 -5.43 -6.28
C GLN A 101 -18.50 -6.47 -5.48
N GLN A 102 -17.97 -7.67 -5.27
CA GLN A 102 -18.60 -8.70 -4.44
C GLN A 102 -18.77 -8.27 -2.97
N LEU A 103 -17.87 -7.42 -2.46
CA LEU A 103 -17.95 -6.83 -1.13
C LEU A 103 -18.93 -5.65 -1.06
N GLY A 104 -19.55 -5.29 -2.18
CA GLY A 104 -20.56 -4.23 -2.26
C GLY A 104 -20.02 -2.82 -2.49
N GLY A 105 -18.73 -2.67 -2.77
CA GLY A 105 -18.10 -1.38 -3.09
C GLY A 105 -17.95 -1.14 -4.58
N ARG A 106 -17.59 0.09 -4.95
CA ARG A 106 -17.25 0.48 -6.31
C ARG A 106 -15.72 0.51 -6.46
N CYS A 107 -15.22 0.03 -7.59
CA CYS A 107 -13.80 0.03 -7.92
C CYS A 107 -13.56 0.71 -9.27
N LEU A 108 -12.59 1.63 -9.31
CA LEU A 108 -12.06 2.24 -10.53
C LEU A 108 -10.61 1.75 -10.72
N LEU A 109 -10.32 1.13 -11.86
CA LEU A 109 -8.97 0.70 -12.22
C LEU A 109 -8.28 1.77 -13.07
N LEU A 110 -7.03 2.09 -12.72
CA LEU A 110 -6.20 3.13 -13.33
C LEU A 110 -4.83 2.54 -13.65
N ARG A 111 -4.65 2.11 -14.90
CA ARG A 111 -3.40 1.51 -15.38
C ARG A 111 -2.44 2.58 -15.88
N GLY A 112 -1.18 2.56 -15.42
CA GLY A 112 -0.12 3.42 -15.93
C GLY A 112 1.07 3.56 -14.99
N ASP A 113 2.02 4.39 -15.40
CA ASP A 113 3.29 4.58 -14.71
C ASP A 113 3.25 5.83 -13.80
N LEU A 114 3.31 5.64 -12.49
CA LEU A 114 3.29 6.73 -11.52
C LEU A 114 4.59 7.57 -11.48
N LYS A 115 5.63 7.17 -12.20
CA LYS A 115 6.79 8.04 -12.46
C LYS A 115 6.45 9.20 -13.40
N ASP A 116 5.36 9.07 -14.16
CA ASP A 116 4.84 10.15 -15.00
C ASP A 116 3.90 11.06 -14.16
N THR A 117 4.24 12.32 -14.09
CA THR A 117 3.45 13.35 -13.40
C THR A 117 2.06 13.54 -14.01
N ALA A 118 1.94 13.37 -15.33
CA ALA A 118 0.66 13.45 -16.02
C ALA A 118 -0.27 12.30 -15.61
N PHE A 119 0.28 11.09 -15.44
CA PHE A 119 -0.49 9.96 -14.97
C PHE A 119 -0.91 10.12 -13.50
N ALA A 120 -0.06 10.66 -12.64
CA ALA A 120 -0.43 10.97 -11.25
C ALA A 120 -1.62 11.93 -11.19
N THR A 121 -1.63 12.99 -12.00
CA THR A 121 -2.75 13.93 -12.14
C THR A 121 -3.99 13.22 -12.68
N TYR A 122 -3.85 12.43 -13.74
CA TYR A 122 -4.93 11.65 -14.32
C TYR A 122 -5.61 10.72 -13.30
N CYS A 123 -4.85 10.07 -12.42
CA CYS A 123 -5.41 9.22 -11.38
C CYS A 123 -6.34 9.99 -10.43
N VAL A 124 -5.94 11.18 -10.02
CA VAL A 124 -6.75 12.04 -9.16
C VAL A 124 -8.00 12.53 -9.89
N ASP A 125 -7.84 13.05 -11.11
CA ASP A 125 -8.95 13.57 -11.91
C ASP A 125 -10.01 12.49 -12.19
N LYS A 126 -9.59 11.28 -12.56
CA LYS A 126 -10.49 10.15 -12.78
C LYS A 126 -11.19 9.70 -11.51
N THR A 127 -10.49 9.71 -10.38
CA THR A 127 -11.09 9.40 -9.07
C THR A 127 -12.19 10.42 -8.74
N LEU A 128 -11.91 11.71 -8.92
CA LEU A 128 -12.89 12.79 -8.70
C LEU A 128 -14.08 12.70 -9.68
N ALA A 129 -13.82 12.45 -10.95
CA ALA A 129 -14.87 12.29 -11.95
C ALA A 129 -15.80 11.10 -11.66
N CYS A 130 -15.24 9.99 -11.17
CA CYS A 130 -15.99 8.76 -10.89
C CYS A 130 -16.76 8.83 -9.56
N PHE A 131 -16.18 9.40 -8.50
CA PHE A 131 -16.71 9.34 -7.15
C PHE A 131 -17.11 10.70 -6.56
N GLY A 132 -16.77 11.80 -7.23
CA GLY A 132 -17.10 13.16 -6.81
C GLY A 132 -16.21 13.75 -5.72
N LYS A 133 -15.28 12.96 -5.15
CA LYS A 133 -14.41 13.37 -4.05
C LYS A 133 -13.19 12.47 -3.91
N LEU A 134 -12.21 12.92 -3.10
CA LEU A 134 -11.07 12.14 -2.64
C LEU A 134 -10.84 12.41 -1.15
N ASP A 135 -11.13 11.43 -0.31
CA ASP A 135 -10.99 11.55 1.14
C ASP A 135 -9.68 10.93 1.65
N ILE A 136 -9.21 9.88 0.99
CA ILE A 136 -8.06 9.08 1.45
C ILE A 136 -7.11 8.84 0.28
N LEU A 137 -5.85 9.22 0.44
CA LEU A 137 -4.77 8.85 -0.47
C LEU A 137 -3.86 7.83 0.21
N VAL A 138 -3.72 6.64 -0.38
CA VAL A 138 -2.80 5.60 0.08
C VAL A 138 -1.69 5.44 -0.94
N ASN A 139 -0.52 5.98 -0.63
CA ASN A 139 0.70 5.79 -1.39
C ASN A 139 1.37 4.50 -0.94
N ASN A 140 1.18 3.42 -1.68
CA ASN A 140 1.62 2.08 -1.27
C ASN A 140 2.58 1.42 -2.27
N HIS A 141 2.48 1.75 -3.58
CA HIS A 141 3.35 1.15 -4.58
C HIS A 141 4.83 1.35 -4.26
N ALA A 142 5.64 0.37 -4.57
CA ALA A 142 7.09 0.45 -4.48
C ALA A 142 7.75 -0.68 -5.28
N MET A 143 9.00 -0.47 -5.66
CA MET A 143 9.89 -1.50 -6.18
C MET A 143 11.12 -1.63 -5.29
N GLN A 144 11.74 -2.81 -5.30
CA GLN A 144 13.00 -3.07 -4.61
C GLN A 144 13.88 -3.99 -5.44
N PHE A 145 15.18 -3.80 -5.34
CA PHE A 145 16.17 -4.63 -6.02
C PHE A 145 17.22 -5.09 -5.01
N ILE A 146 17.46 -6.40 -4.96
CA ILE A 146 18.49 -6.96 -4.08
C ILE A 146 19.86 -6.67 -4.70
N ARG A 147 20.75 -6.01 -3.93
CA ARG A 147 22.14 -5.75 -4.29
C ARG A 147 23.03 -6.03 -3.08
N ARG A 148 24.04 -6.84 -3.26
CA ARG A 148 24.92 -7.28 -2.15
C ARG A 148 25.94 -6.22 -1.75
N SER A 149 26.18 -5.23 -2.59
CA SER A 149 27.10 -4.13 -2.35
C SER A 149 26.55 -2.82 -2.87
N ILE A 150 26.88 -1.70 -2.25
CA ILE A 150 26.57 -0.38 -2.77
C ILE A 150 27.22 -0.14 -4.15
N LEU A 151 28.32 -0.81 -4.43
CA LEU A 151 29.02 -0.74 -5.72
C LEU A 151 28.25 -1.44 -6.87
N ASP A 152 27.31 -2.32 -6.54
CA ASP A 152 26.44 -3.00 -7.50
C ASP A 152 25.22 -2.17 -7.88
N ILE A 153 25.00 -1.02 -7.22
CA ILE A 153 23.88 -0.12 -7.49
C ILE A 153 24.33 0.90 -8.53
N SER A 154 23.81 0.78 -9.76
CA SER A 154 24.13 1.78 -10.79
C SER A 154 23.40 3.10 -10.49
N ASN A 155 23.92 4.21 -11.07
CA ASN A 155 23.26 5.51 -10.96
C ASN A 155 21.85 5.50 -11.58
N GLU A 156 21.66 4.74 -12.64
CA GLU A 156 20.37 4.57 -13.33
C GLU A 156 19.38 3.84 -12.41
N GLN A 157 19.79 2.75 -11.74
CA GLN A 157 18.96 2.05 -10.75
C GLN A 157 18.62 2.98 -9.58
N LEU A 158 19.58 3.72 -9.07
CA LEU A 158 19.35 4.68 -7.98
C LEU A 158 18.34 5.75 -8.38
N ALA A 159 18.49 6.36 -9.57
CA ALA A 159 17.55 7.34 -10.08
C ALA A 159 16.14 6.73 -10.26
N PHE A 160 16.07 5.54 -10.84
CA PHE A 160 14.83 4.83 -11.09
C PHE A 160 14.06 4.53 -9.80
N ILE A 161 14.74 3.99 -8.77
CA ILE A 161 14.06 3.61 -7.52
C ILE A 161 13.58 4.84 -6.75
N PHE A 162 14.31 5.96 -6.79
CA PHE A 162 13.85 7.21 -6.20
C PHE A 162 12.67 7.81 -6.97
N GLN A 163 12.68 7.78 -8.29
CA GLN A 163 11.53 8.21 -9.10
C GLN A 163 10.29 7.39 -8.77
N ASN A 164 10.42 6.06 -8.71
CA ASN A 164 9.29 5.18 -8.45
C ASN A 164 8.79 5.26 -7.01
N ASN A 165 9.67 5.22 -6.01
CA ASN A 165 9.27 5.05 -4.62
C ASN A 165 9.08 6.37 -3.87
N VAL A 166 9.68 7.48 -4.34
CA VAL A 166 9.67 8.76 -3.63
C VAL A 166 9.01 9.86 -4.46
N PHE A 167 9.50 10.13 -5.67
CA PHE A 167 9.01 11.27 -6.45
C PHE A 167 7.55 11.09 -6.85
N SER A 168 7.13 9.87 -7.17
CA SER A 168 5.74 9.53 -7.45
C SER A 168 4.79 9.89 -6.28
N PHE A 169 5.24 9.71 -5.03
CA PHE A 169 4.45 10.12 -3.86
C PHE A 169 4.26 11.64 -3.82
N PHE A 170 5.30 12.40 -4.14
CA PHE A 170 5.17 13.86 -4.27
C PHE A 170 4.20 14.24 -5.38
N TYR A 171 4.25 13.57 -6.53
CA TYR A 171 3.36 13.86 -7.66
C TYR A 171 1.90 13.64 -7.30
N LEU A 172 1.60 12.49 -6.70
CA LEU A 172 0.25 12.14 -6.25
C LEU A 172 -0.27 13.08 -5.16
N ILE A 173 0.58 13.38 -4.16
CA ILE A 173 0.20 14.31 -3.07
C ILE A 173 -0.06 15.71 -3.62
N LYS A 174 0.78 16.21 -4.52
CA LYS A 174 0.58 17.52 -5.17
C LYS A 174 -0.71 17.57 -6.00
N ALA A 175 -1.02 16.51 -6.73
CA ALA A 175 -2.25 16.40 -7.50
C ALA A 175 -3.49 16.29 -6.58
N ALA A 176 -3.43 15.49 -5.53
CA ALA A 176 -4.55 15.21 -4.64
C ALA A 176 -4.90 16.37 -3.69
N LEU A 177 -3.87 17.05 -3.15
CA LEU A 177 -4.02 18.00 -2.06
C LEU A 177 -5.00 19.16 -2.33
N PRO A 178 -5.10 19.75 -3.54
CA PRO A 178 -6.08 20.79 -3.83
C PRO A 178 -7.54 20.33 -3.69
N HIS A 179 -7.80 19.04 -3.77
CA HIS A 179 -9.13 18.43 -3.73
C HIS A 179 -9.47 17.78 -2.37
N MET A 180 -8.49 17.67 -1.49
CA MET A 180 -8.67 17.08 -0.16
C MET A 180 -9.19 18.13 0.83
N LYS A 181 -10.21 17.75 1.58
CA LYS A 181 -10.88 18.64 2.56
C LYS A 181 -10.47 18.29 3.99
N ARG A 182 -10.87 19.14 4.94
CA ARG A 182 -10.75 18.82 6.37
C ARG A 182 -11.35 17.44 6.67
N GLY A 183 -10.63 16.63 7.42
CA GLY A 183 -10.99 15.24 7.71
C GLY A 183 -10.47 14.20 6.72
N SER A 184 -9.84 14.64 5.62
CA SER A 184 -9.10 13.75 4.71
C SER A 184 -7.81 13.23 5.35
N CYS A 185 -7.25 12.17 4.77
CA CYS A 185 -5.96 11.65 5.23
C CYS A 185 -5.08 11.11 4.09
N ILE A 186 -3.78 11.17 4.32
CA ILE A 186 -2.75 10.58 3.48
C ILE A 186 -2.07 9.47 4.28
N ILE A 187 -1.93 8.30 3.70
CA ILE A 187 -1.25 7.15 4.31
C ILE A 187 -0.11 6.72 3.39
N ASN A 188 1.11 6.74 3.90
CA ASN A 188 2.30 6.36 3.15
C ASN A 188 2.83 5.00 3.63
N THR A 189 3.11 4.09 2.72
CA THR A 189 3.75 2.81 3.05
C THR A 189 5.28 3.00 3.01
N THR A 190 5.89 3.04 4.20
CA THR A 190 7.34 2.98 4.40
C THR A 190 7.78 1.52 4.58
N SER A 191 8.76 1.24 5.40
CA SER A 191 9.26 -0.10 5.71
C SER A 191 10.00 -0.10 7.04
N VAL A 192 10.08 -1.25 7.70
CA VAL A 192 11.01 -1.45 8.83
C VAL A 192 12.46 -1.16 8.43
N THR A 193 12.82 -1.36 7.16
CA THR A 193 14.18 -1.07 6.65
C THR A 193 14.54 0.41 6.70
N ALA A 194 13.56 1.31 6.80
CA ALA A 194 13.80 2.74 7.01
C ALA A 194 14.38 3.05 8.40
N TYR A 195 14.21 2.13 9.36
CA TYR A 195 14.64 2.31 10.74
C TYR A 195 15.84 1.44 11.09
N GLN A 196 15.81 0.16 10.69
CA GLN A 196 16.89 -0.79 11.03
C GLN A 196 17.90 -0.97 9.90
N GLY A 197 17.62 -0.46 8.70
CA GLY A 197 18.41 -0.75 7.50
C GLY A 197 18.19 -2.16 6.97
N ASN A 198 18.79 -2.43 5.80
CA ASN A 198 18.93 -3.79 5.26
C ASN A 198 20.14 -3.78 4.31
N LYS A 199 21.10 -4.70 4.57
CA LYS A 199 22.39 -4.75 3.86
C LYS A 199 22.25 -5.02 2.35
N ASP A 200 21.18 -5.70 1.95
CA ASP A 200 20.94 -6.12 0.56
C ASP A 200 19.90 -5.22 -0.15
N LEU A 201 19.33 -4.22 0.56
CA LEU A 201 18.29 -3.29 0.07
C LEU A 201 18.65 -1.82 0.39
N ILE A 202 19.88 -1.42 0.07
CA ILE A 202 20.44 -0.13 0.49
C ILE A 202 19.66 1.04 -0.10
N ASP A 203 19.47 1.07 -1.42
CA ASP A 203 18.75 2.10 -2.15
C ASP A 203 17.25 2.11 -1.77
N TYR A 204 16.62 0.94 -1.67
CA TYR A 204 15.24 0.81 -1.20
C TYR A 204 15.08 1.38 0.23
N SER A 205 15.96 1.01 1.15
CA SER A 205 15.93 1.51 2.53
C SER A 205 16.05 3.03 2.59
N ALA A 206 16.92 3.62 1.74
CA ALA A 206 17.05 5.07 1.60
C ALA A 206 15.74 5.72 1.11
N THR A 207 15.05 5.13 0.11
CA THR A 207 13.75 5.64 -0.34
C THR A 207 12.71 5.58 0.77
N LYS A 208 12.68 4.52 1.56
CA LYS A 208 11.72 4.37 2.67
C LYS A 208 12.03 5.29 3.84
N GLY A 209 13.29 5.63 4.08
CA GLY A 209 13.70 6.69 5.00
C GLY A 209 13.23 8.08 4.54
N ALA A 210 13.34 8.37 3.24
CA ALA A 210 12.80 9.61 2.64
C ALA A 210 11.29 9.74 2.85
N ILE A 211 10.53 8.64 2.72
CA ILE A 211 9.08 8.62 2.97
C ILE A 211 8.74 8.90 4.44
N VAL A 212 9.56 8.43 5.40
CA VAL A 212 9.38 8.77 6.82
C VAL A 212 9.51 10.27 7.05
N ALA A 213 10.56 10.88 6.50
CA ALA A 213 10.78 12.32 6.61
C ALA A 213 9.67 13.13 5.93
N LEU A 214 9.25 12.74 4.72
CA LEU A 214 8.13 13.32 3.98
C LEU A 214 6.85 13.28 4.82
N THR A 215 6.51 12.14 5.40
CA THR A 215 5.30 11.96 6.21
C THR A 215 5.27 12.92 7.39
N ARG A 216 6.38 13.01 8.14
CA ARG A 216 6.50 13.92 9.30
C ARG A 216 6.34 15.39 8.91
N SER A 217 7.05 15.79 7.85
CA SER A 217 7.01 17.18 7.36
C SER A 217 5.62 17.56 6.85
N LEU A 218 4.95 16.66 6.10
CA LEU A 218 3.60 16.91 5.63
C LEU A 218 2.57 16.92 6.76
N ALA A 219 2.71 16.07 7.78
CA ALA A 219 1.80 16.08 8.93
C ALA A 219 1.82 17.44 9.62
N LEU A 220 3.01 18.03 9.82
CA LEU A 220 3.15 19.39 10.38
C LEU A 220 2.57 20.46 9.45
N SER A 221 2.85 20.36 8.14
CA SER A 221 2.39 21.34 7.14
C SER A 221 0.87 21.38 6.95
N LEU A 222 0.19 20.23 7.16
CA LEU A 222 -1.23 20.07 6.84
C LEU A 222 -2.15 20.05 8.06
N VAL A 223 -1.61 20.13 9.28
CA VAL A 223 -2.38 20.06 10.52
C VAL A 223 -3.46 21.15 10.61
N GLU A 224 -3.16 22.38 10.24
CA GLU A 224 -4.14 23.49 10.26
C GLU A 224 -5.25 23.31 9.22
N LYS A 225 -4.95 22.64 8.10
CA LYS A 225 -5.96 22.25 7.11
C LYS A 225 -6.84 21.09 7.59
N GLY A 226 -6.50 20.47 8.72
CA GLY A 226 -7.21 19.31 9.27
C GLY A 226 -7.07 18.06 8.42
N ILE A 227 -5.97 17.93 7.66
CA ILE A 227 -5.60 16.77 6.88
C ILE A 227 -4.51 16.00 7.65
N ARG A 228 -4.77 14.74 7.95
CA ARG A 228 -3.80 13.90 8.67
C ARG A 228 -2.89 13.19 7.70
N VAL A 229 -1.62 13.08 8.06
CA VAL A 229 -0.63 12.32 7.28
C VAL A 229 0.07 11.34 8.20
N ASN A 230 -0.02 10.06 7.89
CA ASN A 230 0.59 8.98 8.65
C ASN A 230 1.34 8.02 7.72
N ALA A 231 2.16 7.16 8.31
CA ALA A 231 2.80 6.08 7.60
C ALA A 231 2.67 4.76 8.36
N VAL A 232 2.69 3.67 7.61
CA VAL A 232 2.87 2.32 8.13
C VAL A 232 4.23 1.80 7.70
N ALA A 233 4.90 1.06 8.57
CA ALA A 233 6.22 0.47 8.32
C ALA A 233 6.14 -1.06 8.38
N PRO A 234 5.68 -1.72 7.31
CA PRO A 234 5.56 -3.17 7.31
C PRO A 234 6.92 -3.85 7.48
N GLY A 235 6.91 -4.96 8.21
CA GLY A 235 7.97 -5.93 8.19
C GLY A 235 7.90 -6.85 6.97
N PRO A 236 8.46 -8.07 7.07
CA PRO A 236 8.33 -9.08 6.02
C PRO A 236 6.87 -9.53 5.87
N ILE A 237 6.26 -9.20 4.74
CA ILE A 237 4.92 -9.64 4.36
C ILE A 237 5.03 -10.47 3.08
N TRP A 238 4.33 -11.60 3.01
CA TRP A 238 4.28 -12.42 1.82
C TRP A 238 3.47 -11.72 0.72
N THR A 239 4.16 -11.14 -0.24
CA THR A 239 3.59 -10.35 -1.34
C THR A 239 4.47 -10.47 -2.59
N PRO A 240 3.96 -10.14 -3.80
CA PRO A 240 4.76 -10.17 -5.04
C PRO A 240 6.05 -9.35 -4.98
N ALA A 241 6.06 -8.24 -4.25
CA ALA A 241 7.25 -7.41 -4.07
C ALA A 241 8.39 -8.11 -3.33
N ARG A 242 8.11 -9.27 -2.70
CA ARG A 242 9.05 -10.06 -1.90
C ARG A 242 9.36 -11.43 -2.48
N SER A 243 8.83 -11.77 -3.65
CA SER A 243 9.31 -12.99 -4.32
C SER A 243 10.79 -12.75 -4.68
N PRO A 244 11.73 -13.46 -4.03
CA PRO A 244 13.16 -13.26 -4.24
C PRO A 244 13.57 -13.65 -5.65
#